data_8fc652f23fae122a3af79bd9801384d7
#
_entry.id   8fc652f23fae122a3af79bd9801384d7
#
_cell.length_a   1.000
_cell.length_b   1.000
_cell.length_c   1.000
_cell.angle_alpha   90.00
_cell.angle_beta   90.00
_cell.angle_gamma   90.00
#
_symmetry.space_group_name_H-M   'P 1'
#
loop_
_entity.id
_entity.type
_entity.pdbx_description
1 polymer ?
#
loop_
_entity_poly.entity_id
_entity_poly.type
_entity_poly.pdbx_seq_one_letter_code
_entity_poly.pdbx_strand_id
1 'polypeptide(L)'
;VTDPARADGAPAAAPHRFGFVLAGGTGTRLRPYTSVLPKPLIPLGTESILERVLRGFAAAGLEDVVISVGYLGHLVEAVIGDGASRGMRVEYTREESPLGTAGALALIPFDVADDDVVLVVNGDTLTSLDMGDLLDWFESSGADAAMVCVERAVTIDYGVVVAADDGTLVDIHEKPTTRNLLSTGINLLRGRALRRLPAGRVDMPDFLLGLVADGRTVLCRRTDDLWMDLGRVEDLEAAHDMIERGVL
;
A
#
# COMPACT_ATOMS: atom_id res chain seq x y z
N VAL A 1 17.06 39.81 40.76
CA VAL A 1 16.88 38.38 41.00
C VAL A 1 16.28 37.77 39.76
N THR A 2 17.13 37.24 38.93
CA THR A 2 16.81 36.51 37.69
C THR A 2 16.51 35.07 38.01
N ASP A 3 15.34 34.60 37.68
CA ASP A 3 14.95 33.21 37.77
C ASP A 3 15.41 32.45 36.52
N PRO A 4 16.31 31.47 36.62
CA PRO A 4 16.73 30.63 35.51
C PRO A 4 16.19 29.23 35.75
N ALA A 5 15.02 28.85 35.19
CA ALA A 5 14.69 27.45 34.97
C ALA A 5 13.43 27.29 34.13
N ARG A 6 13.57 27.18 32.82
CA ARG A 6 12.70 26.35 32.00
C ARG A 6 13.58 25.48 31.13
N ALA A 7 14.02 24.39 31.73
CA ALA A 7 14.51 23.23 31.01
C ALA A 7 13.36 22.21 31.02
N ASP A 8 12.48 22.30 30.05
CA ASP A 8 11.52 21.25 29.77
C ASP A 8 11.84 20.64 28.41
N GLY A 9 12.89 19.80 28.42
CA GLY A 9 13.11 18.80 27.40
C GLY A 9 12.43 17.51 27.81
N ALA A 10 11.10 17.46 27.82
CA ALA A 10 10.43 16.18 27.77
C ALA A 10 10.84 15.51 26.45
N PRO A 11 11.29 14.22 26.46
CA PRO A 11 11.57 13.52 25.22
C PRO A 11 10.31 13.60 24.35
N ALA A 12 10.47 14.03 23.08
CA ALA A 12 9.37 14.01 22.14
C ALA A 12 8.79 12.58 22.13
N ALA A 13 7.47 12.46 22.27
CA ALA A 13 6.81 11.16 22.20
C ALA A 13 7.23 10.50 20.86
N ALA A 14 7.44 9.18 20.89
CA ALA A 14 7.72 8.44 19.66
C ALA A 14 6.61 8.69 18.62
N PRO A 15 6.96 8.82 17.34
CA PRO A 15 5.96 9.01 16.30
C PRO A 15 4.88 7.92 16.37
N HIS A 16 3.62 8.31 16.20
CA HIS A 16 2.53 7.37 16.09
C HIS A 16 2.63 6.63 14.77
N ARG A 17 2.57 5.29 14.81
CA ARG A 17 2.55 4.40 13.64
C ARG A 17 1.17 3.81 13.49
N PHE A 18 0.59 3.90 12.32
CA PHE A 18 -0.72 3.29 12.06
C PHE A 18 -0.81 2.74 10.64
N GLY A 19 -1.73 1.79 10.45
CA GLY A 19 -1.99 1.16 9.18
C GLY A 19 -3.14 1.85 8.44
N PHE A 20 -3.08 1.89 7.11
CA PHE A 20 -4.19 2.30 6.25
C PHE A 20 -4.37 1.27 5.13
N VAL A 21 -5.56 0.68 5.03
CA VAL A 21 -5.86 -0.31 3.99
C VAL A 21 -6.84 0.27 2.97
N LEU A 22 -6.45 0.21 1.70
CA LEU A 22 -7.30 0.60 0.57
C LEU A 22 -8.17 -0.58 0.15
N ALA A 23 -9.41 -0.64 0.64
CA ALA A 23 -10.36 -1.74 0.43
C ALA A 23 -11.63 -1.33 -0.34
N GLY A 24 -11.65 -0.14 -0.95
CA GLY A 24 -12.83 0.44 -1.62
C GLY A 24 -13.11 -0.07 -3.02
N GLY A 25 -12.23 -0.84 -3.63
CA GLY A 25 -12.30 -1.27 -5.02
C GLY A 25 -13.45 -2.25 -5.33
N THR A 26 -14.01 -2.17 -6.54
CA THR A 26 -15.12 -3.05 -7.00
C THR A 26 -14.69 -4.44 -7.45
N GLY A 27 -13.39 -4.67 -7.69
CA GLY A 27 -12.84 -5.98 -8.04
C GLY A 27 -13.39 -6.59 -9.35
N THR A 28 -13.75 -5.79 -10.34
CA THR A 28 -14.46 -6.23 -11.56
C THR A 28 -13.78 -7.34 -12.34
N ARG A 29 -12.45 -7.42 -12.29
CA ARG A 29 -11.64 -8.46 -12.96
C ARG A 29 -11.81 -9.86 -12.34
N LEU A 30 -12.29 -9.94 -11.09
CA LEU A 30 -12.54 -11.18 -10.36
C LEU A 30 -14.02 -11.59 -10.36
N ARG A 31 -14.84 -11.03 -11.24
CA ARG A 31 -16.22 -11.52 -11.40
C ARG A 31 -16.23 -12.95 -11.92
N PRO A 32 -17.15 -13.82 -11.43
CA PRO A 32 -18.34 -13.51 -10.63
C PRO A 32 -18.13 -13.42 -9.10
N TYR A 33 -16.95 -13.81 -8.56
CA TYR A 33 -16.70 -13.86 -7.12
C TYR A 33 -17.01 -12.52 -6.43
N THR A 34 -16.55 -11.42 -7.02
CA THR A 34 -16.73 -10.07 -6.46
C THR A 34 -18.12 -9.48 -6.67
N SER A 35 -19.06 -10.23 -7.24
CA SER A 35 -20.46 -9.80 -7.30
C SER A 35 -21.18 -9.88 -5.96
N VAL A 36 -20.72 -10.75 -5.06
CA VAL A 36 -21.36 -11.03 -3.75
C VAL A 36 -20.39 -10.90 -2.58
N LEU A 37 -19.08 -10.89 -2.83
CA LEU A 37 -18.04 -10.78 -1.81
C LEU A 37 -17.05 -9.68 -2.21
N PRO A 38 -16.74 -8.70 -1.34
CA PRO A 38 -15.73 -7.70 -1.66
C PRO A 38 -14.35 -8.36 -1.80
N LYS A 39 -13.55 -7.92 -2.78
CA LYS A 39 -12.25 -8.52 -3.10
C LYS A 39 -11.36 -8.77 -1.87
N PRO A 40 -11.23 -7.84 -0.90
CA PRO A 40 -10.40 -8.06 0.29
C PRO A 40 -10.83 -9.23 1.16
N LEU A 41 -12.09 -9.67 1.07
CA LEU A 41 -12.61 -10.81 1.82
C LEU A 41 -12.52 -12.15 1.06
N ILE A 42 -11.95 -12.18 -0.14
CA ILE A 42 -11.71 -13.45 -0.84
C ILE A 42 -10.79 -14.33 0.02
N PRO A 43 -11.21 -15.61 0.29
CA PRO A 43 -10.41 -16.49 1.13
C PRO A 43 -9.11 -16.92 0.44
N LEU A 44 -8.03 -17.00 1.20
CA LEU A 44 -6.75 -17.57 0.85
C LEU A 44 -6.35 -18.58 1.93
N GLY A 45 -6.69 -19.83 1.73
CA GLY A 45 -6.60 -20.85 2.76
C GLY A 45 -7.66 -20.61 3.86
N THR A 46 -7.23 -20.47 5.11
CA THR A 46 -8.11 -20.26 6.27
C THR A 46 -8.38 -18.81 6.62
N GLU A 47 -7.76 -17.86 5.92
CA GLU A 47 -7.89 -16.41 6.14
C GLU A 47 -8.27 -15.71 4.83
N SER A 48 -8.91 -14.54 4.91
CA SER A 48 -9.10 -13.65 3.77
C SER A 48 -7.82 -12.88 3.44
N ILE A 49 -7.76 -12.29 2.24
CA ILE A 49 -6.65 -11.41 1.84
C ILE A 49 -6.44 -10.31 2.88
N LEU A 50 -7.52 -9.63 3.29
CA LEU A 50 -7.49 -8.54 4.26
C LEU A 50 -6.98 -9.00 5.64
N GLU A 51 -7.41 -10.17 6.11
CA GLU A 51 -6.95 -10.71 7.39
C GLU A 51 -5.43 -10.97 7.39
N ARG A 52 -4.87 -11.38 6.25
CA ARG A 52 -3.40 -11.51 6.09
C ARG A 52 -2.69 -10.16 6.17
N VAL A 53 -3.23 -9.11 5.54
CA VAL A 53 -2.70 -7.75 5.66
C VAL A 53 -2.72 -7.29 7.11
N LEU A 54 -3.87 -7.47 7.79
CA LEU A 54 -4.02 -7.09 9.21
C LEU A 54 -3.10 -7.90 10.13
N ARG A 55 -2.86 -9.17 9.83
CA ARG A 55 -1.88 -9.98 10.56
C ARG A 55 -0.46 -9.43 10.41
N GLY A 56 -0.08 -8.98 9.21
CA GLY A 56 1.18 -8.28 8.98
C GLY A 56 1.29 -6.98 9.77
N PHE A 57 0.20 -6.21 9.86
CA PHE A 57 0.14 -5.00 10.69
C PHE A 57 0.29 -5.32 12.19
N ALA A 58 -0.41 -6.34 12.67
CA ALA A 58 -0.27 -6.79 14.07
C ALA A 58 1.16 -7.24 14.39
N ALA A 59 1.80 -7.99 13.51
CA ALA A 59 3.19 -8.42 13.65
C ALA A 59 4.17 -7.23 13.67
N ALA A 60 3.87 -6.15 12.95
CA ALA A 60 4.62 -4.90 12.96
C ALA A 60 4.32 -3.99 14.17
N GLY A 61 3.43 -4.41 15.07
CA GLY A 61 3.04 -3.63 16.25
C GLY A 61 2.14 -2.44 15.96
N LEU A 62 1.42 -2.43 14.83
CA LEU A 62 0.45 -1.39 14.53
C LEU A 62 -0.85 -1.66 15.28
N GLU A 63 -1.15 -0.81 16.27
CA GLU A 63 -2.35 -0.92 17.10
C GLU A 63 -3.55 -0.20 16.47
N ASP A 64 -3.32 0.84 15.69
CA ASP A 64 -4.35 1.62 15.00
C ASP A 64 -4.35 1.32 13.51
N VAL A 65 -5.52 0.99 12.98
CA VAL A 65 -5.71 0.68 11.55
C VAL A 65 -6.97 1.37 11.03
N VAL A 66 -6.82 2.07 9.91
CA VAL A 66 -7.95 2.63 9.17
C VAL A 66 -8.18 1.78 7.92
N ILE A 67 -9.41 1.37 7.67
CA ILE A 67 -9.79 0.64 6.46
C ILE A 67 -10.73 1.52 5.64
N SER A 68 -10.26 1.97 4.47
CA SER A 68 -11.11 2.68 3.52
C SER A 68 -11.95 1.66 2.76
N VAL A 69 -13.25 1.67 2.98
CA VAL A 69 -14.21 0.77 2.37
C VAL A 69 -15.07 1.47 1.34
N GLY A 70 -15.53 0.71 0.35
CA GLY A 70 -16.42 1.20 -0.70
C GLY A 70 -17.49 0.16 -1.02
N TYR A 71 -17.41 -0.43 -2.21
CA TYR A 71 -18.34 -1.46 -2.67
C TYR A 71 -18.40 -2.65 -1.70
N LEU A 72 -19.61 -3.00 -1.23
CA LEU A 72 -19.86 -4.04 -0.22
C LEU A 72 -19.10 -3.84 1.11
N GLY A 73 -18.72 -2.61 1.46
CA GLY A 73 -17.95 -2.29 2.65
C GLY A 73 -18.58 -2.79 3.97
N HIS A 74 -19.91 -2.83 4.05
CA HIS A 74 -20.63 -3.40 5.21
C HIS A 74 -20.26 -4.86 5.50
N LEU A 75 -19.89 -5.65 4.48
CA LEU A 75 -19.41 -7.02 4.66
C LEU A 75 -17.99 -7.02 5.26
N VAL A 76 -17.12 -6.10 4.84
CA VAL A 76 -15.79 -5.94 5.44
C VAL A 76 -15.93 -5.60 6.92
N GLU A 77 -16.77 -4.63 7.26
CA GLU A 77 -17.04 -4.23 8.65
C GLU A 77 -17.60 -5.38 9.49
N ALA A 78 -18.53 -6.17 8.93
CA ALA A 78 -19.13 -7.30 9.63
C ALA A 78 -18.15 -8.45 9.92
N VAL A 79 -17.17 -8.69 9.02
CA VAL A 79 -16.18 -9.77 9.15
C VAL A 79 -15.01 -9.36 10.02
N ILE A 80 -14.48 -8.17 9.84
CA ILE A 80 -13.29 -7.71 10.54
C ILE A 80 -13.64 -7.16 11.94
N GLY A 81 -14.79 -6.49 12.09
CA GLY A 81 -15.23 -5.90 13.35
C GLY A 81 -14.37 -4.71 13.76
N ASP A 82 -14.24 -4.49 15.05
CA ASP A 82 -13.45 -3.39 15.65
C ASP A 82 -11.95 -3.69 15.79
N GLY A 83 -11.50 -4.87 15.40
CA GLY A 83 -10.11 -5.30 15.47
C GLY A 83 -9.65 -5.82 16.83
N ALA A 84 -10.46 -5.72 17.90
CA ALA A 84 -10.06 -6.09 19.26
C ALA A 84 -9.59 -7.56 19.36
N SER A 85 -10.20 -8.47 18.61
CA SER A 85 -9.79 -9.89 18.56
C SER A 85 -8.39 -10.10 17.98
N ARG A 86 -7.83 -9.09 17.32
CA ARG A 86 -6.48 -9.09 16.70
C ARG A 86 -5.50 -8.18 17.44
N GLY A 87 -5.91 -7.62 18.61
CA GLY A 87 -5.09 -6.72 19.39
C GLY A 87 -4.90 -5.33 18.77
N MET A 88 -5.81 -4.91 17.88
CA MET A 88 -5.76 -3.61 17.21
C MET A 88 -7.11 -2.89 17.31
N ARG A 89 -7.10 -1.60 17.05
CA ARG A 89 -8.30 -0.76 16.88
C ARG A 89 -8.49 -0.48 15.40
N VAL A 90 -9.60 -0.97 14.84
CA VAL A 90 -9.95 -0.76 13.44
C VAL A 90 -11.03 0.31 13.33
N GLU A 91 -10.73 1.35 12.56
CA GLU A 91 -11.71 2.38 12.17
C GLU A 91 -11.98 2.27 10.66
N TYR A 92 -13.21 2.61 10.27
CA TYR A 92 -13.63 2.52 8.87
C TYR A 92 -13.92 3.89 8.30
N THR A 93 -13.44 4.14 7.07
CA THR A 93 -13.79 5.33 6.31
C THR A 93 -14.53 4.94 5.04
N ARG A 94 -15.47 5.78 4.61
CA ARG A 94 -16.25 5.56 3.39
C ARG A 94 -16.11 6.73 2.45
N GLU A 95 -15.79 6.42 1.20
CA GLU A 95 -15.78 7.41 0.13
C GLU A 95 -17.20 7.60 -0.39
N GLU A 96 -17.75 8.84 -0.35
CA GLU A 96 -19.03 9.17 -0.99
C GLU A 96 -18.92 9.12 -2.52
N SER A 97 -17.73 9.40 -3.03
CA SER A 97 -17.34 9.29 -4.43
C SER A 97 -15.88 8.83 -4.50
N PRO A 98 -15.44 8.14 -5.57
CA PRO A 98 -14.07 7.65 -5.68
C PRO A 98 -13.03 8.78 -5.55
N LEU A 99 -12.25 8.75 -4.47
CA LEU A 99 -11.20 9.74 -4.18
C LEU A 99 -9.83 9.35 -4.74
N GLY A 100 -9.68 8.14 -5.27
CA GLY A 100 -8.39 7.61 -5.69
C GLY A 100 -7.55 7.10 -4.53
N THR A 101 -6.43 6.46 -4.84
CA THR A 101 -5.64 5.71 -3.86
C THR A 101 -4.90 6.58 -2.84
N ALA A 102 -4.63 7.86 -3.15
CA ALA A 102 -4.11 8.81 -2.17
C ALA A 102 -5.23 9.65 -1.55
N GLY A 103 -6.24 10.07 -2.33
CA GLY A 103 -7.33 10.90 -1.84
C GLY A 103 -8.11 10.29 -0.68
N ALA A 104 -8.22 8.96 -0.61
CA ALA A 104 -8.82 8.24 0.51
C ALA A 104 -8.15 8.57 1.87
N LEU A 105 -6.86 8.93 1.89
CA LEU A 105 -6.12 9.30 3.09
C LEU A 105 -6.64 10.60 3.74
N ALA A 106 -7.34 11.44 2.99
CA ALA A 106 -7.99 12.64 3.55
C ALA A 106 -9.12 12.30 4.54
N LEU A 107 -9.57 11.05 4.56
CA LEU A 107 -10.64 10.57 5.43
C LEU A 107 -10.12 9.95 6.73
N ILE A 108 -8.82 10.01 7.03
CA ILE A 108 -8.27 9.53 8.31
C ILE A 108 -9.02 10.23 9.45
N PRO A 109 -9.64 9.47 10.39
CA PRO A 109 -10.62 10.01 11.34
C PRO A 109 -10.02 10.67 12.60
N PHE A 110 -8.68 10.82 12.64
CA PHE A 110 -7.95 11.43 13.77
C PHE A 110 -6.84 12.36 13.28
N ASP A 111 -6.36 13.20 14.18
CA ASP A 111 -5.26 14.11 13.89
C ASP A 111 -3.94 13.34 13.73
N VAL A 112 -3.19 13.65 12.66
CA VAL A 112 -1.90 13.07 12.34
C VAL A 112 -0.82 14.12 12.53
N ALA A 113 0.13 13.89 13.44
CA ALA A 113 1.27 14.78 13.65
C ALA A 113 2.27 14.70 12.49
N ASP A 114 3.16 15.70 12.37
CA ASP A 114 4.10 15.80 11.23
C ASP A 114 5.01 14.59 11.07
N ASP A 115 5.45 14.02 12.18
CA ASP A 115 6.38 12.89 12.20
C ASP A 115 5.70 11.53 12.32
N ASP A 116 4.37 11.48 12.52
CA ASP A 116 3.62 10.23 12.50
C ASP A 116 3.79 9.52 11.16
N VAL A 117 3.72 8.20 11.18
CA VAL A 117 3.93 7.36 10.01
C VAL A 117 2.69 6.53 9.72
N VAL A 118 2.17 6.66 8.50
CA VAL A 118 1.14 5.76 7.97
C VAL A 118 1.76 4.75 7.00
N LEU A 119 1.49 3.47 7.24
CA LEU A 119 1.75 2.39 6.29
C LEU A 119 0.48 2.12 5.50
N VAL A 120 0.49 2.50 4.23
CA VAL A 120 -0.63 2.33 3.29
C VAL A 120 -0.44 1.05 2.50
N VAL A 121 -1.43 0.17 2.51
CA VAL A 121 -1.39 -1.10 1.78
C VAL A 121 -2.68 -1.28 0.98
N ASN A 122 -2.57 -1.72 -0.27
CA ASN A 122 -3.74 -2.13 -1.04
C ASN A 122 -4.36 -3.39 -0.42
N GLY A 123 -5.68 -3.41 -0.27
CA GLY A 123 -6.44 -4.51 0.34
C GLY A 123 -6.46 -5.81 -0.47
N ASP A 124 -5.73 -5.87 -1.58
CA ASP A 124 -5.56 -7.03 -2.46
C ASP A 124 -4.10 -7.48 -2.57
N THR A 125 -3.24 -6.96 -1.71
CA THR A 125 -1.81 -7.28 -1.67
C THR A 125 -1.53 -8.52 -0.84
N LEU A 126 -0.80 -9.46 -1.42
CA LEU A 126 -0.19 -10.59 -0.73
C LEU A 126 1.32 -10.42 -0.72
N THR A 127 1.95 -10.47 0.47
CA THR A 127 3.39 -10.29 0.61
C THR A 127 3.97 -11.02 1.81
N SER A 128 5.24 -11.40 1.70
CA SER A 128 6.06 -11.89 2.81
C SER A 128 6.92 -10.81 3.45
N LEU A 129 6.83 -9.56 2.97
CA LEU A 129 7.62 -8.43 3.45
C LEU A 129 7.38 -8.20 4.95
N ASP A 130 8.44 -8.08 5.73
CA ASP A 130 8.36 -7.66 7.11
C ASP A 130 8.01 -6.17 7.20
N MET A 131 6.80 -5.88 7.67
CA MET A 131 6.29 -4.51 7.76
C MET A 131 6.92 -3.73 8.93
N GLY A 132 7.41 -4.41 9.97
CA GLY A 132 8.13 -3.80 11.07
C GLY A 132 9.50 -3.28 10.62
N ASP A 133 10.28 -4.13 9.97
CA ASP A 133 11.57 -3.73 9.36
C ASP A 133 11.40 -2.60 8.35
N LEU A 134 10.30 -2.63 7.59
CA LEU A 134 9.98 -1.57 6.62
C LEU A 134 9.71 -0.23 7.32
N LEU A 135 8.95 -0.22 8.40
CA LEU A 135 8.65 0.97 9.20
C LEU A 135 9.94 1.55 9.81
N ASP A 136 10.76 0.71 10.44
CA ASP A 136 12.03 1.12 11.06
C ASP A 136 13.01 1.71 10.03
N TRP A 137 13.10 1.08 8.86
CA TRP A 137 13.88 1.61 7.74
C TRP A 137 13.38 2.98 7.30
N PHE A 138 12.06 3.14 7.15
CA PHE A 138 11.49 4.40 6.69
C PHE A 138 11.72 5.54 7.69
N GLU A 139 11.52 5.27 8.97
CA GLU A 139 11.76 6.26 10.02
C GLU A 139 13.23 6.71 10.06
N SER A 140 14.16 5.75 9.97
CA SER A 140 15.60 6.05 9.96
C SER A 140 16.04 6.85 8.73
N SER A 141 15.31 6.76 7.61
CA SER A 141 15.62 7.47 6.37
C SER A 141 15.40 8.98 6.44
N GLY A 142 14.50 9.44 7.34
CA GLY A 142 14.07 10.83 7.41
C GLY A 142 13.24 11.32 6.21
N ALA A 143 12.92 10.45 5.25
CA ALA A 143 12.15 10.79 4.06
C ALA A 143 10.71 11.22 4.39
N ASP A 144 10.06 11.95 3.48
CA ASP A 144 8.68 12.38 3.59
C ASP A 144 7.70 11.28 3.16
N ALA A 145 8.10 10.49 2.17
CA ALA A 145 7.33 9.35 1.67
C ALA A 145 8.27 8.25 1.14
N ALA A 146 7.74 7.03 1.03
CA ALA A 146 8.40 5.94 0.33
C ALA A 146 7.37 5.03 -0.34
N MET A 147 7.79 4.38 -1.43
CA MET A 147 7.06 3.29 -2.05
C MET A 147 7.91 2.02 -2.07
N VAL A 148 7.27 0.88 -1.86
CA VAL A 148 7.93 -0.42 -2.02
C VAL A 148 7.83 -0.86 -3.48
N CYS A 149 8.95 -1.35 -4.01
CA CYS A 149 9.07 -1.78 -5.39
C CYS A 149 9.67 -3.18 -5.48
N VAL A 150 9.18 -3.97 -6.43
CA VAL A 150 9.77 -5.25 -6.82
C VAL A 150 10.34 -5.16 -8.23
N GLU A 151 11.45 -5.84 -8.48
CA GLU A 151 11.99 -5.95 -9.85
C GLU A 151 11.30 -7.10 -10.58
N ARG A 152 10.82 -6.83 -11.78
CA ARG A 152 10.26 -7.86 -12.68
C ARG A 152 10.92 -7.79 -14.04
N ALA A 153 11.33 -8.96 -14.53
CA ALA A 153 11.74 -9.14 -15.91
C ALA A 153 10.50 -9.36 -16.79
N VAL A 154 10.40 -8.57 -17.85
CA VAL A 154 9.33 -8.68 -18.86
C VAL A 154 9.99 -9.04 -20.19
N THR A 155 9.67 -10.21 -20.72
CA THR A 155 10.14 -10.67 -22.01
C THR A 155 9.03 -10.49 -23.06
N ILE A 156 9.35 -9.87 -24.19
CA ILE A 156 8.47 -9.83 -25.35
C ILE A 156 8.82 -11.02 -26.24
N ASP A 157 7.91 -11.98 -26.39
CA ASP A 157 8.17 -13.24 -27.13
C ASP A 157 8.22 -13.08 -28.65
N TYR A 158 8.43 -11.86 -29.14
CA TYR A 158 8.53 -11.50 -30.56
C TYR A 158 9.76 -10.65 -30.81
N GLY A 159 10.21 -10.60 -32.05
CA GLY A 159 11.18 -9.60 -32.50
C GLY A 159 10.56 -8.20 -32.41
N VAL A 160 11.20 -7.31 -31.65
CA VAL A 160 10.80 -5.89 -31.54
C VAL A 160 11.53 -5.10 -32.60
N VAL A 161 10.77 -4.55 -33.53
CA VAL A 161 11.31 -3.78 -34.66
C VAL A 161 11.44 -2.31 -34.26
N VAL A 162 12.59 -1.71 -34.55
CA VAL A 162 12.82 -0.27 -34.48
C VAL A 162 12.84 0.27 -35.90
N ALA A 163 11.90 1.17 -36.21
CA ALA A 163 11.83 1.81 -37.49
C ALA A 163 11.93 3.34 -37.33
N ALA A 164 12.51 4.01 -38.34
CA ALA A 164 12.50 5.46 -38.46
C ALA A 164 11.10 5.95 -38.88
N ASP A 165 10.84 7.25 -38.79
CA ASP A 165 9.55 7.86 -39.12
C ASP A 165 9.14 7.66 -40.61
N ASP A 166 10.12 7.46 -41.45
CA ASP A 166 9.94 7.19 -42.89
C ASP A 166 9.68 5.69 -43.21
N GLY A 167 9.63 4.83 -42.18
CA GLY A 167 9.43 3.39 -42.28
C GLY A 167 10.71 2.59 -42.54
N THR A 168 11.88 3.23 -42.60
CA THR A 168 13.16 2.51 -42.75
C THR A 168 13.46 1.66 -41.53
N LEU A 169 13.82 0.38 -41.73
CA LEU A 169 14.26 -0.50 -40.66
C LEU A 169 15.58 0.00 -40.08
N VAL A 170 15.60 0.21 -38.75
CA VAL A 170 16.78 0.66 -38.00
C VAL A 170 17.42 -0.50 -37.23
N ASP A 171 16.59 -1.30 -36.50
CA ASP A 171 17.09 -2.42 -35.69
C ASP A 171 16.00 -3.46 -35.44
N ILE A 172 16.39 -4.67 -35.01
CA ILE A 172 15.49 -5.72 -34.53
C ILE A 172 16.09 -6.36 -33.28
N HIS A 173 15.35 -6.32 -32.19
CA HIS A 173 15.69 -6.98 -30.95
C HIS A 173 14.88 -8.27 -30.82
N GLU A 174 15.52 -9.43 -30.97
CA GLU A 174 14.83 -10.72 -30.85
C GLU A 174 14.56 -11.04 -29.38
N LYS A 175 13.27 -11.20 -29.03
CA LYS A 175 12.78 -11.55 -27.68
C LYS A 175 13.44 -10.75 -26.56
N PRO A 176 13.40 -9.41 -26.62
CA PRO A 176 14.09 -8.60 -25.63
C PRO A 176 13.46 -8.77 -24.25
N THR A 177 14.32 -8.82 -23.24
CA THR A 177 13.93 -8.83 -21.83
C THR A 177 14.32 -7.49 -21.20
N THR A 178 13.33 -6.79 -20.66
CA THR A 178 13.54 -5.58 -19.88
C THR A 178 13.31 -5.85 -18.39
N ARG A 179 14.11 -5.23 -17.52
CA ARG A 179 13.91 -5.26 -16.08
C ARG A 179 13.27 -3.95 -15.65
N ASN A 180 12.16 -4.04 -14.95
CA ASN A 180 11.39 -2.88 -14.51
C ASN A 180 11.15 -2.96 -13.01
N LEU A 181 11.20 -1.80 -12.33
CA LEU A 181 10.71 -1.67 -10.96
C LEU A 181 9.20 -1.41 -11.02
N LEU A 182 8.44 -2.28 -10.37
CA LEU A 182 7.01 -2.19 -10.26
C LEU A 182 6.62 -1.73 -8.86
N SER A 183 5.66 -0.80 -8.79
CA SER A 183 5.02 -0.41 -7.52
C SER A 183 4.18 -1.56 -6.99
N THR A 184 4.31 -1.82 -5.70
CA THR A 184 3.60 -2.93 -5.03
C THR A 184 2.25 -2.53 -4.43
N GLY A 185 1.91 -1.24 -4.42
CA GLY A 185 0.75 -0.75 -3.66
C GLY A 185 0.99 -0.67 -2.16
N ILE A 186 2.25 -0.81 -1.71
CA ILE A 186 2.68 -0.59 -0.33
C ILE A 186 3.46 0.73 -0.29
N ASN A 187 2.98 1.69 0.51
CA ASN A 187 3.56 3.01 0.62
C ASN A 187 3.67 3.44 2.08
N LEU A 188 4.65 4.28 2.39
CA LEU A 188 4.81 4.90 3.70
C LEU A 188 4.81 6.42 3.52
N LEU A 189 4.09 7.10 4.41
CA LEU A 189 3.97 8.55 4.37
C LEU A 189 4.12 9.11 5.78
N ARG A 190 4.86 10.22 5.93
CA ARG A 190 4.81 10.99 7.16
C ARG A 190 3.60 11.92 7.17
N GLY A 191 3.12 12.29 8.36
CA GLY A 191 2.01 13.22 8.50
C GLY A 191 2.24 14.55 7.78
N ARG A 192 3.49 15.07 7.76
CA ARG A 192 3.84 16.28 7.02
C ARG A 192 3.68 16.13 5.49
N ALA A 193 3.78 14.92 4.95
CA ALA A 193 3.47 14.64 3.54
C ALA A 193 1.95 14.64 3.33
N LEU A 194 1.17 14.04 4.24
CA LEU A 194 -0.29 14.04 4.15
C LEU A 194 -0.89 15.45 4.10
N ARG A 195 -0.28 16.43 4.77
CA ARG A 195 -0.72 17.83 4.69
C ARG A 195 -0.60 18.46 3.29
N ARG A 196 0.11 17.81 2.38
CA ARG A 196 0.26 18.21 0.97
C ARG A 196 -0.75 17.53 0.05
N LEU A 197 -1.61 16.67 0.61
CA LEU A 197 -2.61 15.98 -0.18
C LEU A 197 -3.60 16.99 -0.80
N PRO A 198 -3.73 17.04 -2.14
CA PRO A 198 -4.69 17.92 -2.78
C PRO A 198 -6.12 17.49 -2.44
N ALA A 199 -7.05 18.47 -2.48
CA ALA A 199 -8.47 18.17 -2.33
C ALA A 199 -9.00 17.40 -3.55
N GLY A 200 -9.91 16.46 -3.32
CA GLY A 200 -10.58 15.69 -4.36
C GLY A 200 -9.89 14.38 -4.74
N ARG A 201 -10.11 13.95 -5.97
CA ARG A 201 -9.59 12.67 -6.45
C ARG A 201 -8.10 12.76 -6.80
N VAL A 202 -7.29 11.96 -6.13
CA VAL A 202 -5.84 11.86 -6.35
C VAL A 202 -5.42 10.39 -6.25
N ASP A 203 -4.70 9.88 -7.24
CA ASP A 203 -4.09 8.56 -7.17
C ASP A 203 -2.68 8.64 -6.55
N MET A 204 -2.23 7.56 -5.90
CA MET A 204 -0.96 7.55 -5.15
C MET A 204 0.26 7.92 -6.01
N PRO A 205 0.39 7.44 -7.27
CA PRO A 205 1.52 7.85 -8.11
C PRO A 205 1.57 9.36 -8.35
N ASP A 206 0.44 10.00 -8.62
CA ASP A 206 0.36 11.44 -8.86
C ASP A 206 0.70 12.23 -7.61
N PHE A 207 0.23 11.77 -6.44
CA PHE A 207 0.57 12.37 -5.16
C PHE A 207 2.06 12.30 -4.86
N LEU A 208 2.68 11.14 -5.02
CA LEU A 208 4.12 10.97 -4.79
C LEU A 208 4.97 11.83 -5.75
N LEU A 209 4.58 11.91 -7.02
CA LEU A 209 5.24 12.78 -8.00
C LEU A 209 5.05 14.26 -7.65
N GLY A 210 3.88 14.64 -7.11
CA GLY A 210 3.62 15.98 -6.58
C GLY A 210 4.56 16.33 -5.42
N LEU A 211 4.76 15.40 -4.48
CA LEU A 211 5.73 15.59 -3.39
C LEU A 211 7.17 15.80 -3.92
N VAL A 212 7.58 15.02 -4.92
CA VAL A 212 8.90 15.20 -5.57
C VAL A 212 9.00 16.59 -6.22
N ALA A 213 7.96 17.02 -6.92
CA ALA A 213 7.92 18.37 -7.55
C ALA A 213 8.00 19.50 -6.50
N ASP A 214 7.46 19.29 -5.30
CA ASP A 214 7.54 20.18 -4.14
C ASP A 214 8.91 20.12 -3.41
N GLY A 215 9.87 19.37 -3.93
CA GLY A 215 11.20 19.20 -3.34
C GLY A 215 11.23 18.31 -2.09
N ARG A 216 10.21 17.46 -1.90
CA ARG A 216 10.15 16.49 -0.81
C ARG A 216 10.91 15.21 -1.18
N THR A 217 11.43 14.54 -0.15
CA THR A 217 12.16 13.30 -0.35
C THR A 217 11.19 12.12 -0.41
N VAL A 218 11.11 11.49 -1.59
CA VAL A 218 10.35 10.26 -1.82
C VAL A 218 11.30 9.14 -2.20
N LEU A 219 11.32 8.04 -1.46
CA LEU A 219 12.22 6.92 -1.67
C LEU A 219 11.52 5.74 -2.36
N CYS A 220 12.30 4.95 -3.10
CA CYS A 220 11.90 3.64 -3.61
C CYS A 220 12.64 2.55 -2.82
N ARG A 221 11.91 1.78 -2.00
CA ARG A 221 12.45 0.60 -1.31
C ARG A 221 12.33 -0.61 -2.23
N ARG A 222 13.43 -1.10 -2.75
CA ARG A 222 13.45 -2.38 -3.46
C ARG A 222 13.39 -3.53 -2.46
N THR A 223 12.62 -4.56 -2.80
CA THR A 223 12.58 -5.81 -2.07
C THR A 223 12.57 -6.99 -3.02
N ASP A 224 13.15 -8.11 -2.57
CA ASP A 224 13.09 -9.41 -3.23
C ASP A 224 12.04 -10.32 -2.55
N ASP A 225 11.32 -9.80 -1.54
CA ASP A 225 10.25 -10.51 -0.88
C ASP A 225 9.14 -10.89 -1.84
N LEU A 226 8.41 -11.94 -1.51
CA LEU A 226 7.24 -12.31 -2.27
C LEU A 226 6.24 -11.14 -2.27
N TRP A 227 5.76 -10.81 -3.45
CA TRP A 227 4.68 -9.86 -3.64
C TRP A 227 3.79 -10.28 -4.82
N MET A 228 2.48 -10.23 -4.59
CA MET A 228 1.45 -10.49 -5.61
C MET A 228 0.31 -9.47 -5.47
N ASP A 229 -0.13 -8.93 -6.62
CA ASP A 229 -1.43 -8.26 -6.75
C ASP A 229 -2.46 -9.33 -7.13
N LEU A 230 -3.38 -9.61 -6.22
CA LEU A 230 -4.40 -10.64 -6.43
C LEU A 230 -5.55 -10.11 -7.29
N GLY A 231 -5.21 -9.58 -8.46
CA GLY A 231 -6.11 -8.89 -9.38
C GLY A 231 -6.88 -9.80 -10.33
N ARG A 232 -6.47 -11.05 -10.52
CA ARG A 232 -7.03 -12.01 -11.48
C ARG A 232 -7.23 -13.37 -10.84
N VAL A 233 -8.00 -14.23 -11.50
CA VAL A 233 -8.26 -15.60 -10.99
C VAL A 233 -6.96 -16.40 -10.95
N GLU A 234 -6.11 -16.26 -11.95
CA GLU A 234 -4.81 -16.96 -12.03
C GLU A 234 -3.89 -16.55 -10.85
N ASP A 235 -3.95 -15.29 -10.42
CA ASP A 235 -3.18 -14.80 -9.26
C ASP A 235 -3.68 -15.46 -7.96
N LEU A 236 -5.02 -15.64 -7.82
CA LEU A 236 -5.62 -16.33 -6.67
C LEU A 236 -5.26 -17.81 -6.63
N GLU A 237 -5.30 -18.49 -7.77
CA GLU A 237 -4.91 -19.90 -7.88
C GLU A 237 -3.43 -20.10 -7.51
N ALA A 238 -2.54 -19.26 -8.04
CA ALA A 238 -1.13 -19.27 -7.71
C ALA A 238 -0.88 -19.01 -6.21
N ALA A 239 -1.63 -18.05 -5.61
CA ALA A 239 -1.53 -17.77 -4.19
C ALA A 239 -2.00 -18.95 -3.32
N HIS A 240 -3.08 -19.63 -3.69
CA HIS A 240 -3.56 -20.84 -3.01
C HIS A 240 -2.49 -21.95 -3.05
N ASP A 241 -1.94 -22.23 -4.22
CA ASP A 241 -0.87 -23.23 -4.37
C ASP A 241 0.34 -22.93 -3.47
N MET A 242 0.73 -21.66 -3.34
CA MET A 242 1.84 -21.26 -2.46
C MET A 242 1.52 -21.49 -0.99
N ILE A 243 0.29 -21.21 -0.56
CA ILE A 243 -0.15 -21.42 0.83
C ILE A 243 -0.22 -22.91 1.15
N GLU A 244 -0.76 -23.75 0.26
CA GLU A 244 -0.81 -25.19 0.45
C GLU A 244 0.58 -25.83 0.56
N ARG A 245 1.57 -25.26 -0.12
CA ARG A 245 2.99 -25.67 -0.03
C ARG A 245 3.73 -25.10 1.17
N GLY A 246 3.08 -24.26 2.00
CA GLY A 246 3.69 -23.64 3.17
C GLY A 246 4.77 -22.59 2.83
N VAL A 247 4.64 -21.92 1.69
CA VAL A 247 5.55 -20.82 1.27
C VAL A 247 5.10 -19.49 1.88
N LEU A 248 3.85 -19.42 2.38
CA LEU A 248 3.20 -18.22 2.95
C LEU A 248 2.42 -18.56 4.21
#